data_12227ae1e651b6b1e3e1027996e11e1e
#
_entry.id   12227ae1e651b6b1e3e1027996e11e1e
#
_cell.length_a   1.000
_cell.length_b   1.000
_cell.length_c   1.000
_cell.angle_alpha   90.00
_cell.angle_beta   90.00
_cell.angle_gamma   90.00
#
_symmetry.space_group_name_H-M   'P 1'
#
loop_
_entity.id
_entity.type
_entity.pdbx_description
1 polymer ?
#
loop_
_entity_poly.entity_id
_entity_poly.type
_entity_poly.pdbx_seq_one_letter_code
_entity_poly.pdbx_strand_id
1 'polypeptide(L)'
;MKILIKNGHVIDPDTKLDQVADVLLEDDKIQEVKENIKEEADRVIDAKGCYVMPGLIDMHVHLRDPGLTHKEDVVTGSKAAARGGVTTLVAMPNTKPVIDNPERLSYVKNKATQCNLVNVLQAGAITQGMKGEELSDIEGMVRAGAPAISEDGKSVMNAQIYKEAMQIAARLNIPVLAHCEDIHMVNGGCMNEDTNSEKFGLPGICNAVEDTIVARDILIAKDTGCHLHLCHCSTKDSEVMLRLAKEDGISVSGEVCPHHFTLTSDDIVEGDTNYKMNPPLRTKEDRQALLEGLKNDVFDVISTDHAPHTMVEKGVSMKSAPFGIVGLETSVSLTITELVDKGWITPMQMAEKMSYNPAKILHLANKGSLKPGKDADVVVIDPKESYVIDVKDFVSKGKNTPFQGKKVNGKVKVTICGGRVVYEDK
;
A
#
# COMPACT_ATOMS: atom_id res chain seq x y z
N MET A 1 -9.53 26.69 -11.06
CA MET A 1 -10.68 25.85 -11.53
C MET A 1 -11.43 25.35 -10.32
N LYS A 2 -12.76 25.53 -10.32
CA LYS A 2 -13.60 25.04 -9.22
C LYS A 2 -14.28 23.72 -9.61
N ILE A 3 -14.21 22.73 -8.71
CA ILE A 3 -14.95 21.47 -8.83
C ILE A 3 -15.86 21.35 -7.60
N LEU A 4 -17.15 21.09 -7.85
CA LEU A 4 -18.12 20.85 -6.79
C LEU A 4 -18.60 19.40 -6.84
N ILE A 5 -18.30 18.63 -5.78
CA ILE A 5 -18.78 17.27 -5.58
C ILE A 5 -20.04 17.38 -4.71
N LYS A 6 -21.17 16.91 -5.21
CA LYS A 6 -22.49 17.07 -4.57
C LYS A 6 -23.09 15.77 -4.09
N ASN A 7 -23.88 15.88 -3.01
CA ASN A 7 -24.73 14.81 -2.51
C ASN A 7 -24.00 13.54 -2.06
N GLY A 8 -22.67 13.59 -1.91
CA GLY A 8 -21.87 12.45 -1.51
C GLY A 8 -21.95 12.14 -0.02
N HIS A 9 -21.80 10.87 0.36
CA HIS A 9 -21.56 10.50 1.74
C HIS A 9 -20.07 10.78 2.06
N VAL A 10 -19.83 11.95 2.63
CA VAL A 10 -18.47 12.42 2.96
C VAL A 10 -17.98 11.71 4.21
N ILE A 11 -16.81 11.10 4.12
CA ILE A 11 -16.15 10.36 5.18
C ILE A 11 -14.72 10.91 5.33
N ASP A 12 -14.50 11.68 6.40
CA ASP A 12 -13.20 12.30 6.70
C ASP A 12 -12.75 12.00 8.13
N PRO A 13 -11.75 11.16 8.31
CA PRO A 13 -11.25 10.79 9.62
C PRO A 13 -10.67 11.96 10.44
N ASP A 14 -10.03 12.94 9.79
CA ASP A 14 -9.42 14.09 10.47
C ASP A 14 -10.47 14.98 11.15
N THR A 15 -11.59 15.21 10.48
CA THR A 15 -12.70 16.03 11.01
C THR A 15 -13.78 15.18 11.68
N LYS A 16 -13.68 13.85 11.63
CA LYS A 16 -14.70 12.88 12.07
C LYS A 16 -16.05 13.09 11.39
N LEU A 17 -16.01 13.56 10.15
CA LEU A 17 -17.22 13.77 9.35
C LEU A 17 -17.65 12.44 8.73
N ASP A 18 -18.94 12.08 8.92
CA ASP A 18 -19.55 10.86 8.40
C ASP A 18 -21.02 11.14 8.09
N GLN A 19 -21.27 11.91 7.02
CA GLN A 19 -22.61 12.34 6.65
C GLN A 19 -22.70 12.76 5.18
N VAL A 20 -23.92 12.93 4.67
CA VAL A 20 -24.13 13.49 3.33
C VAL A 20 -23.77 14.98 3.34
N ALA A 21 -22.84 15.36 2.47
CA ALA A 21 -22.38 16.73 2.29
C ALA A 21 -21.86 16.97 0.87
N ASP A 22 -21.59 18.24 0.56
CA ASP A 22 -20.90 18.67 -0.66
C ASP A 22 -19.45 19.01 -0.33
N VAL A 23 -18.56 18.83 -1.31
CA VAL A 23 -17.14 19.21 -1.22
C VAL A 23 -16.82 20.16 -2.37
N LEU A 24 -16.36 21.36 -2.04
CA LEU A 24 -15.89 22.36 -3.01
C LEU A 24 -14.37 22.35 -3.05
N LEU A 25 -13.84 22.16 -4.24
CA LEU A 25 -12.42 22.28 -4.53
C LEU A 25 -12.19 23.56 -5.32
N GLU A 26 -11.13 24.29 -4.98
CA GLU A 26 -10.65 25.44 -5.74
C GLU A 26 -9.17 25.29 -6.00
N ASP A 27 -8.80 25.23 -7.27
CA ASP A 27 -7.46 24.90 -7.74
C ASP A 27 -6.95 23.60 -7.10
N ASP A 28 -5.86 23.63 -6.36
CA ASP A 28 -5.23 22.46 -5.73
C ASP A 28 -5.65 22.24 -4.26
N LYS A 29 -6.69 22.96 -3.77
CA LYS A 29 -7.09 22.95 -2.35
C LYS A 29 -8.55 22.59 -2.15
N ILE A 30 -8.80 21.93 -1.00
CA ILE A 30 -10.17 21.83 -0.44
C ILE A 30 -10.56 23.22 0.04
N GLN A 31 -11.65 23.77 -0.51
CA GLN A 31 -12.14 25.08 -0.14
C GLN A 31 -13.18 25.01 0.97
N GLU A 32 -14.14 24.13 0.82
CA GLU A 32 -15.25 24.01 1.76
C GLU A 32 -15.86 22.60 1.75
N VAL A 33 -16.31 22.14 2.92
CA VAL A 33 -17.12 20.93 3.07
C VAL A 33 -18.32 21.26 3.94
N LYS A 34 -19.52 21.24 3.36
CA LYS A 34 -20.79 21.45 4.06
C LYS A 34 -21.98 20.97 3.25
N GLU A 35 -23.14 20.90 3.86
CA GLU A 35 -24.40 20.62 3.15
C GLU A 35 -24.81 21.77 2.23
N ASN A 36 -25.31 21.43 1.05
CA ASN A 36 -25.96 22.35 0.11
C ASN A 36 -25.11 23.58 -0.29
N ILE A 37 -23.88 23.34 -0.75
CA ILE A 37 -23.07 24.40 -1.36
C ILE A 37 -23.78 24.94 -2.62
N LYS A 38 -23.99 26.27 -2.65
CA LYS A 38 -24.67 26.94 -3.75
C LYS A 38 -23.73 27.72 -4.68
N GLU A 39 -22.44 27.55 -4.47
CA GLU A 39 -21.42 28.21 -5.27
C GLU A 39 -21.39 27.66 -6.69
N GLU A 40 -21.24 28.53 -7.70
CA GLU A 40 -21.03 28.11 -9.08
C GLU A 40 -19.61 27.47 -9.22
N ALA A 41 -19.56 26.39 -9.96
CA ALA A 41 -18.32 25.65 -10.22
C ALA A 41 -18.16 25.37 -11.72
N ASP A 42 -16.89 25.30 -12.16
CA ASP A 42 -16.57 24.99 -13.56
C ASP A 42 -16.97 23.53 -13.89
N ARG A 43 -17.00 22.68 -12.88
CA ARG A 43 -17.42 21.28 -12.99
C ARG A 43 -18.21 20.85 -11.75
N VAL A 44 -19.32 20.14 -11.99
CA VAL A 44 -20.13 19.51 -10.93
C VAL A 44 -20.09 18.00 -11.11
N ILE A 45 -19.82 17.27 -10.01
CA ILE A 45 -19.83 15.82 -9.93
C ILE A 45 -20.94 15.43 -8.97
N ASP A 46 -21.95 14.70 -9.43
CA ASP A 46 -22.99 14.15 -8.56
C ASP A 46 -22.50 12.82 -7.96
N ALA A 47 -22.23 12.85 -6.66
CA ALA A 47 -21.77 11.69 -5.89
C ALA A 47 -22.89 11.04 -5.07
N LYS A 48 -24.14 11.21 -5.47
CA LYS A 48 -25.29 10.64 -4.75
C LYS A 48 -25.16 9.12 -4.61
N GLY A 49 -25.17 8.65 -3.36
CA GLY A 49 -25.01 7.23 -3.03
C GLY A 49 -23.57 6.73 -2.99
N CYS A 50 -22.62 7.60 -3.33
CA CYS A 50 -21.19 7.29 -3.28
C CYS A 50 -20.55 7.76 -1.97
N TYR A 51 -19.48 7.10 -1.56
CA TYR A 51 -18.54 7.62 -0.57
C TYR A 51 -17.65 8.69 -1.21
N VAL A 52 -17.40 9.76 -0.48
CA VAL A 52 -16.42 10.80 -0.83
C VAL A 52 -15.40 10.84 0.29
N MET A 53 -14.20 10.38 -0.01
CA MET A 53 -13.10 10.23 0.97
C MET A 53 -11.90 11.05 0.54
N PRO A 54 -10.97 11.39 1.47
CA PRO A 54 -9.65 11.87 1.07
C PRO A 54 -9.01 10.89 0.10
N GLY A 55 -8.25 11.41 -0.87
CA GLY A 55 -7.53 10.58 -1.83
C GLY A 55 -6.70 9.50 -1.15
N LEU A 56 -6.77 8.27 -1.64
CA LEU A 56 -6.12 7.14 -1.01
C LEU A 56 -4.60 7.24 -1.14
N ILE A 57 -3.90 6.69 -0.15
CA ILE A 57 -2.43 6.66 -0.07
C ILE A 57 -1.98 5.22 0.06
N ASP A 58 -1.25 4.74 -0.92
CA ASP A 58 -0.67 3.39 -0.90
C ASP A 58 0.81 3.48 -0.54
N MET A 59 1.17 2.96 0.64
CA MET A 59 2.53 3.06 1.17
C MET A 59 3.49 2.03 0.59
N HIS A 60 2.99 1.07 -0.24
CA HIS A 60 3.79 -0.06 -0.67
C HIS A 60 3.49 -0.46 -2.11
N VAL A 61 4.30 0.05 -3.06
CA VAL A 61 4.16 -0.30 -4.48
C VAL A 61 5.51 -0.46 -5.16
N HIS A 62 5.55 -1.27 -6.22
CA HIS A 62 6.73 -1.48 -7.05
C HIS A 62 6.51 -0.95 -8.46
N LEU A 63 7.01 0.25 -8.73
CA LEU A 63 6.92 0.87 -10.06
C LEU A 63 7.94 0.33 -11.07
N ARG A 64 8.89 -0.51 -10.61
CA ARG A 64 9.88 -1.17 -11.48
C ARG A 64 10.76 -0.23 -12.29
N ASP A 65 10.73 1.06 -12.02
CA ASP A 65 11.43 2.12 -12.73
C ASP A 65 12.39 2.85 -11.77
N PRO A 66 13.66 2.86 -12.05
CA PRO A 66 14.38 2.53 -13.29
C PRO A 66 14.62 1.02 -13.56
N GLY A 67 14.88 0.71 -14.81
CA GLY A 67 15.57 -0.50 -15.30
C GLY A 67 14.72 -1.76 -15.47
N LEU A 68 13.52 -1.82 -14.93
CA LEU A 68 12.59 -2.95 -15.08
C LEU A 68 11.27 -2.52 -15.72
N THR A 69 11.33 -1.49 -16.54
CA THR A 69 10.16 -0.80 -17.13
C THR A 69 9.32 -1.64 -18.08
N HIS A 70 9.78 -2.82 -18.45
CA HIS A 70 8.99 -3.80 -19.18
C HIS A 70 7.87 -4.43 -18.32
N LYS A 71 8.02 -4.41 -16.98
CA LYS A 71 7.03 -4.93 -16.01
C LYS A 71 6.02 -3.86 -15.59
N GLU A 72 6.53 -2.65 -15.33
CA GLU A 72 5.79 -1.46 -14.94
C GLU A 72 6.70 -0.24 -15.08
N ASP A 73 6.13 0.97 -15.13
CA ASP A 73 6.88 2.21 -15.02
C ASP A 73 6.08 3.27 -14.24
N VAL A 74 6.71 4.41 -13.96
CA VAL A 74 6.07 5.52 -13.22
C VAL A 74 4.76 5.95 -13.88
N VAL A 75 4.67 5.96 -15.21
CA VAL A 75 3.47 6.44 -15.93
C VAL A 75 2.33 5.44 -15.84
N THR A 76 2.59 4.15 -16.10
CA THR A 76 1.55 3.13 -16.09
C THR A 76 1.12 2.78 -14.67
N GLY A 77 2.05 2.76 -13.72
CA GLY A 77 1.72 2.61 -12.29
C GLY A 77 0.90 3.79 -11.76
N SER A 78 1.22 5.04 -12.17
CA SER A 78 0.41 6.22 -11.82
C SER A 78 -1.01 6.15 -12.39
N LYS A 79 -1.18 5.62 -13.60
CA LYS A 79 -2.53 5.39 -14.18
C LYS A 79 -3.31 4.33 -13.41
N ALA A 80 -2.63 3.22 -13.02
CA ALA A 80 -3.24 2.18 -12.20
C ALA A 80 -3.65 2.72 -10.82
N ALA A 81 -2.80 3.55 -10.20
CA ALA A 81 -3.11 4.25 -8.96
C ALA A 81 -4.34 5.15 -9.10
N ALA A 82 -4.36 6.01 -10.10
CA ALA A 82 -5.50 6.90 -10.37
C ALA A 82 -6.80 6.11 -10.54
N ARG A 83 -6.78 5.01 -11.32
CA ARG A 83 -7.94 4.13 -11.50
C ARG A 83 -8.37 3.44 -10.21
N GLY A 84 -7.44 3.11 -9.34
CA GLY A 84 -7.69 2.50 -8.03
C GLY A 84 -8.09 3.48 -6.93
N GLY A 85 -8.23 4.79 -7.22
CA GLY A 85 -8.57 5.82 -6.21
C GLY A 85 -7.37 6.34 -5.44
N VAL A 86 -6.17 5.90 -5.78
CA VAL A 86 -4.92 6.27 -5.10
C VAL A 86 -4.37 7.57 -5.69
N THR A 87 -4.24 8.59 -4.86
CA THR A 87 -3.70 9.91 -5.23
C THR A 87 -2.24 10.10 -4.83
N THR A 88 -1.77 9.26 -3.91
CA THR A 88 -0.38 9.27 -3.45
C THR A 88 0.11 7.84 -3.27
N LEU A 89 1.30 7.52 -3.74
CA LEU A 89 1.91 6.23 -3.56
C LEU A 89 3.39 6.35 -3.15
N VAL A 90 3.90 5.35 -2.42
CA VAL A 90 5.31 5.21 -2.07
C VAL A 90 5.91 4.05 -2.87
N ALA A 91 6.83 4.37 -3.76
CA ALA A 91 7.54 3.38 -4.56
C ALA A 91 8.72 2.79 -3.78
N MET A 92 8.84 1.46 -3.78
CA MET A 92 9.93 0.74 -3.12
C MET A 92 11.24 0.84 -3.91
N PRO A 93 12.41 0.77 -3.22
CA PRO A 93 13.71 1.08 -3.81
C PRO A 93 14.34 -0.04 -4.64
N ASN A 94 13.73 -1.25 -4.70
CA ASN A 94 14.28 -2.47 -5.30
C ASN A 94 14.24 -2.49 -6.84
N THR A 95 14.74 -1.45 -7.45
CA THR A 95 14.83 -1.24 -8.90
C THR A 95 16.24 -1.60 -9.46
N LYS A 96 16.49 -1.38 -10.75
CA LYS A 96 17.82 -1.58 -11.38
C LYS A 96 18.21 -0.33 -12.19
N PRO A 97 19.12 0.51 -11.66
CA PRO A 97 19.79 0.38 -10.38
C PRO A 97 18.86 0.59 -9.17
N VAL A 98 19.26 0.10 -8.00
CA VAL A 98 18.58 0.33 -6.70
C VAL A 98 18.57 1.83 -6.39
N ILE A 99 17.50 2.32 -5.75
CA ILE A 99 17.43 3.73 -5.31
C ILE A 99 18.15 3.87 -3.96
N ASP A 100 19.45 4.02 -3.99
CA ASP A 100 20.34 4.08 -2.82
C ASP A 100 21.16 5.39 -2.72
N ASN A 101 20.82 6.37 -3.53
CA ASN A 101 21.43 7.70 -3.52
C ASN A 101 20.48 8.78 -4.06
N PRO A 102 20.76 10.09 -3.77
CA PRO A 102 19.90 11.21 -4.15
C PRO A 102 19.68 11.37 -5.66
N GLU A 103 20.66 11.02 -6.48
CA GLU A 103 20.55 11.15 -7.95
C GLU A 103 19.48 10.21 -8.51
N ARG A 104 19.52 8.94 -8.09
CA ARG A 104 18.55 7.93 -8.52
C ARG A 104 17.15 8.23 -8.00
N LEU A 105 17.05 8.73 -6.76
CA LEU A 105 15.77 9.19 -6.20
C LEU A 105 15.21 10.36 -7.03
N SER A 106 16.03 11.33 -7.37
CA SER A 106 15.64 12.49 -8.18
C SER A 106 15.18 12.10 -9.59
N TYR A 107 15.74 11.03 -10.18
CA TYR A 107 15.27 10.49 -11.44
C TYR A 107 13.78 10.11 -11.37
N VAL A 108 13.38 9.33 -10.36
CA VAL A 108 11.97 8.91 -10.19
C VAL A 108 11.06 10.12 -9.95
N LYS A 109 11.47 11.06 -9.08
CA LYS A 109 10.72 12.30 -8.81
C LYS A 109 10.50 13.14 -10.08
N ASN A 110 11.53 13.32 -10.88
CA ASN A 110 11.41 14.09 -12.12
C ASN A 110 10.45 13.43 -13.10
N LYS A 111 10.51 12.11 -13.22
CA LYS A 111 9.60 11.36 -14.07
C LYS A 111 8.14 11.43 -13.59
N ALA A 112 7.94 11.35 -12.28
CA ALA A 112 6.63 11.52 -11.65
C ALA A 112 6.06 12.95 -11.88
N THR A 113 6.89 13.97 -11.73
CA THR A 113 6.51 15.37 -12.03
C THR A 113 6.10 15.55 -13.49
N GLN A 114 6.82 14.94 -14.42
CA GLN A 114 6.48 14.98 -15.85
C GLN A 114 5.18 14.22 -16.14
N CYS A 115 4.95 13.09 -15.48
CA CYS A 115 3.72 12.32 -15.62
C CYS A 115 2.49 13.10 -15.12
N ASN A 116 2.64 13.80 -14.00
CA ASN A 116 1.66 14.72 -13.42
C ASN A 116 0.24 14.13 -13.25
N LEU A 117 0.13 12.85 -12.89
CA LEU A 117 -1.15 12.18 -12.60
C LEU A 117 -1.41 12.13 -11.10
N VAL A 118 -0.63 11.32 -10.36
CA VAL A 118 -0.72 11.17 -8.91
C VAL A 118 0.60 11.55 -8.26
N ASN A 119 0.61 11.72 -6.94
CA ASN A 119 1.83 12.00 -6.19
C ASN A 119 2.63 10.69 -6.03
N VAL A 120 3.81 10.63 -6.62
CA VAL A 120 4.73 9.50 -6.48
C VAL A 120 5.86 9.91 -5.55
N LEU A 121 5.88 9.29 -4.38
CA LEU A 121 6.96 9.37 -3.41
C LEU A 121 7.88 8.17 -3.59
N GLN A 122 9.17 8.34 -3.32
CA GLN A 122 10.16 7.28 -3.50
C GLN A 122 10.88 7.01 -2.19
N ALA A 123 10.76 5.79 -1.67
CA ALA A 123 11.57 5.33 -0.54
C ALA A 123 13.02 5.11 -0.97
N GLY A 124 13.97 5.44 -0.09
CA GLY A 124 15.38 5.15 -0.29
C GLY A 124 15.75 3.76 0.24
N ALA A 125 16.71 3.09 -0.39
CA ALA A 125 17.25 1.83 0.14
C ALA A 125 18.05 2.09 1.43
N ILE A 126 18.00 1.14 2.37
CA ILE A 126 18.76 1.21 3.63
C ILE A 126 20.24 1.00 3.34
N THR A 127 20.58 0.01 2.49
CA THR A 127 21.97 -0.33 2.19
C THR A 127 22.31 -0.13 0.71
N GLN A 128 23.59 0.09 0.43
CA GLN A 128 24.10 0.26 -0.94
C GLN A 128 23.82 -0.99 -1.78
N GLY A 129 23.09 -0.79 -2.89
CA GLY A 129 22.68 -1.89 -3.78
C GLY A 129 21.80 -2.95 -3.10
N MET A 130 21.24 -2.65 -1.92
CA MET A 130 20.46 -3.60 -1.10
C MET A 130 21.24 -4.89 -0.80
N LYS A 131 22.51 -4.75 -0.40
CA LYS A 131 23.39 -5.88 -0.09
C LYS A 131 23.43 -6.23 1.40
N GLY A 132 22.92 -5.35 2.28
CA GLY A 132 22.94 -5.55 3.73
C GLY A 132 24.31 -5.33 4.38
N GLU A 133 25.28 -4.73 3.66
CA GLU A 133 26.70 -4.65 4.07
C GLU A 133 27.10 -3.23 4.49
N GLU A 134 26.69 -2.21 3.73
CA GLU A 134 27.04 -0.80 3.96
C GLU A 134 25.80 0.08 3.81
N LEU A 135 25.66 1.08 4.69
CA LEU A 135 24.56 2.05 4.60
C LEU A 135 24.63 2.85 3.30
N SER A 136 23.46 3.15 2.73
CA SER A 136 23.30 4.09 1.63
C SER A 136 23.44 5.54 2.11
N ASP A 137 23.36 6.51 1.17
CA ASP A 137 23.28 7.93 1.53
C ASP A 137 21.85 8.31 1.99
N ILE A 138 21.44 7.78 3.15
CA ILE A 138 20.10 8.00 3.73
C ILE A 138 19.82 9.49 3.89
N GLU A 139 20.75 10.26 4.49
CA GLU A 139 20.56 11.69 4.71
C GLU A 139 20.42 12.47 3.41
N GLY A 140 21.21 12.14 2.41
CA GLY A 140 21.13 12.75 1.08
C GLY A 140 19.79 12.45 0.41
N MET A 141 19.30 11.21 0.49
CA MET A 141 18.01 10.82 -0.07
C MET A 141 16.84 11.52 0.63
N VAL A 142 16.88 11.66 1.97
CA VAL A 142 15.85 12.41 2.72
C VAL A 142 15.87 13.90 2.34
N ARG A 143 17.04 14.52 2.23
CA ARG A 143 17.15 15.91 1.71
C ARG A 143 16.60 16.03 0.27
N ALA A 144 16.72 15.00 -0.54
CA ALA A 144 16.13 14.95 -1.89
C ALA A 144 14.62 14.65 -1.88
N GLY A 145 14.04 14.30 -0.71
CA GLY A 145 12.61 14.13 -0.47
C GLY A 145 12.12 12.70 -0.36
N ALA A 146 12.98 11.75 0.05
CA ALA A 146 12.53 10.43 0.46
C ALA A 146 11.68 10.54 1.74
N PRO A 147 10.45 10.01 1.76
CA PRO A 147 9.58 10.07 2.95
C PRO A 147 9.91 8.97 3.96
N ALA A 148 10.63 7.96 3.54
CA ALA A 148 10.94 6.74 4.29
C ALA A 148 12.17 6.04 3.70
N ILE A 149 12.69 5.06 4.43
CA ILE A 149 13.69 4.11 3.93
C ILE A 149 13.18 2.67 4.04
N SER A 150 13.64 1.81 3.14
CA SER A 150 13.24 0.40 3.09
C SER A 150 14.34 -0.46 2.47
N GLU A 151 14.36 -1.72 2.83
CA GLU A 151 15.15 -2.75 2.14
C GLU A 151 14.21 -3.76 1.43
N ASP A 152 13.03 -3.31 1.03
CA ASP A 152 11.93 -4.16 0.59
C ASP A 152 12.28 -5.18 -0.48
N GLY A 153 11.70 -6.38 -0.28
CA GLY A 153 12.07 -7.61 -0.98
C GLY A 153 13.25 -8.33 -0.35
N LYS A 154 13.81 -7.76 0.73
CA LYS A 154 14.86 -8.34 1.59
C LYS A 154 14.78 -7.74 2.98
N SER A 155 15.52 -8.34 3.92
CA SER A 155 15.80 -7.73 5.24
C SER A 155 17.28 -7.45 5.37
N VAL A 156 17.65 -6.38 6.08
CA VAL A 156 19.03 -6.17 6.52
C VAL A 156 19.31 -7.16 7.64
N MET A 157 20.02 -8.26 7.33
CA MET A 157 20.26 -9.34 8.30
C MET A 157 21.25 -8.95 9.40
N ASN A 158 22.18 -8.03 9.12
CA ASN A 158 23.09 -7.52 10.13
C ASN A 158 22.34 -6.51 11.03
N ALA A 159 21.99 -6.95 12.24
CA ALA A 159 21.23 -6.15 13.20
C ALA A 159 21.94 -4.84 13.60
N GLN A 160 23.28 -4.78 13.58
CA GLN A 160 24.03 -3.57 13.90
C GLN A 160 23.86 -2.51 12.79
N ILE A 161 24.00 -2.90 11.53
CA ILE A 161 23.77 -2.01 10.38
C ILE A 161 22.31 -1.51 10.38
N TYR A 162 21.35 -2.41 10.64
CA TYR A 162 19.94 -2.04 10.71
C TYR A 162 19.65 -1.06 11.85
N LYS A 163 20.24 -1.27 13.03
CA LYS A 163 20.16 -0.34 14.17
C LYS A 163 20.72 1.03 13.81
N GLU A 164 21.87 1.11 13.16
CA GLU A 164 22.46 2.37 12.71
C GLU A 164 21.56 3.11 11.72
N ALA A 165 20.96 2.39 10.77
CA ALA A 165 19.96 2.95 9.85
C ALA A 165 18.75 3.52 10.60
N MET A 166 18.21 2.78 11.57
CA MET A 166 17.09 3.21 12.40
C MET A 166 17.42 4.44 13.26
N GLN A 167 18.66 4.54 13.79
CA GLN A 167 19.11 5.73 14.50
C GLN A 167 19.17 6.97 13.59
N ILE A 168 19.59 6.81 12.34
CA ILE A 168 19.57 7.87 11.33
C ILE A 168 18.13 8.26 11.02
N ALA A 169 17.24 7.29 10.77
CA ALA A 169 15.84 7.51 10.47
C ALA A 169 15.12 8.25 11.62
N ALA A 170 15.36 7.84 12.88
CA ALA A 170 14.83 8.50 14.07
C ALA A 170 15.25 9.97 14.13
N ARG A 171 16.54 10.26 13.93
CA ARG A 171 17.07 11.63 13.90
C ARG A 171 16.47 12.50 12.79
N LEU A 172 16.17 11.89 11.65
CA LEU A 172 15.55 12.56 10.49
C LEU A 172 14.03 12.60 10.56
N ASN A 173 13.42 11.97 11.58
CA ASN A 173 11.98 11.86 11.78
C ASN A 173 11.27 11.25 10.56
N ILE A 174 11.81 10.16 10.03
CA ILE A 174 11.19 9.36 8.97
C ILE A 174 10.99 7.91 9.44
N PRO A 175 9.95 7.21 8.95
CA PRO A 175 9.75 5.80 9.24
C PRO A 175 10.73 4.90 8.48
N VAL A 176 10.96 3.72 9.04
CA VAL A 176 11.53 2.56 8.34
C VAL A 176 10.40 1.64 7.93
N LEU A 177 10.26 1.35 6.63
CA LEU A 177 9.28 0.42 6.06
C LEU A 177 9.95 -0.94 5.93
N ALA A 178 9.58 -1.87 6.81
CA ALA A 178 10.30 -3.13 6.99
C ALA A 178 9.60 -4.30 6.30
N HIS A 179 10.26 -4.88 5.29
CA HIS A 179 9.94 -6.21 4.79
C HIS A 179 10.54 -7.24 5.76
N CYS A 180 9.69 -7.91 6.53
CA CYS A 180 10.14 -8.81 7.59
C CYS A 180 10.30 -10.24 7.06
N GLU A 181 11.54 -10.60 6.69
CA GLU A 181 11.87 -11.91 6.16
C GLU A 181 13.28 -12.34 6.60
N ASP A 182 13.39 -13.44 7.31
CA ASP A 182 14.69 -14.08 7.50
C ASP A 182 15.08 -14.82 6.22
N ILE A 183 15.97 -14.20 5.42
CA ILE A 183 16.39 -14.72 4.12
C ILE A 183 17.10 -16.06 4.18
N HIS A 184 17.65 -16.45 5.34
CA HIS A 184 18.30 -17.73 5.54
C HIS A 184 17.29 -18.86 5.84
N MET A 185 16.12 -18.52 6.39
CA MET A 185 15.07 -19.48 6.70
C MET A 185 14.12 -19.76 5.53
N VAL A 186 14.07 -18.91 4.50
CA VAL A 186 13.21 -19.11 3.30
C VAL A 186 13.51 -20.44 2.60
N ASN A 187 14.78 -20.85 2.55
CA ASN A 187 15.24 -22.14 2.05
C ASN A 187 14.62 -22.57 0.70
N GLY A 188 14.48 -21.63 -0.24
CA GLY A 188 13.89 -21.90 -1.55
C GLY A 188 12.36 -22.10 -1.54
N GLY A 189 11.70 -21.76 -0.43
CA GLY A 189 10.25 -21.80 -0.30
C GLY A 189 9.55 -20.93 -1.34
N CYS A 190 8.35 -21.33 -1.74
CA CYS A 190 7.59 -20.64 -2.79
C CYS A 190 6.08 -20.52 -2.49
N MET A 191 5.63 -21.02 -1.38
CA MET A 191 4.29 -20.91 -0.82
C MET A 191 4.34 -21.14 0.70
N ASN A 192 3.22 -21.02 1.41
CA ASN A 192 3.18 -21.31 2.84
C ASN A 192 3.57 -22.77 3.14
N GLU A 193 4.27 -22.98 4.26
CA GLU A 193 4.58 -24.30 4.77
C GLU A 193 3.36 -24.87 5.50
N ASP A 194 2.64 -25.75 4.83
CA ASP A 194 1.47 -26.44 5.36
C ASP A 194 1.13 -27.69 4.53
N THR A 195 -0.03 -28.31 4.81
CA THR A 195 -0.50 -29.49 4.09
C THR A 195 -0.67 -29.28 2.57
N ASN A 196 -0.88 -28.02 2.13
CA ASN A 196 -0.99 -27.72 0.70
C ASN A 196 0.38 -27.74 0.02
N SER A 197 1.44 -27.23 0.68
CA SER A 197 2.81 -27.33 0.16
C SER A 197 3.29 -28.78 0.06
N GLU A 198 2.96 -29.60 1.05
CA GLU A 198 3.23 -31.05 1.01
C GLU A 198 2.49 -31.73 -0.13
N LYS A 199 1.18 -31.45 -0.28
CA LYS A 199 0.34 -31.99 -1.34
C LYS A 199 0.83 -31.65 -2.74
N PHE A 200 1.33 -30.43 -2.95
CA PHE A 200 1.84 -29.97 -4.24
C PHE A 200 3.32 -30.34 -4.46
N GLY A 201 4.00 -30.90 -3.46
CA GLY A 201 5.42 -31.20 -3.52
C GLY A 201 6.30 -29.97 -3.70
N LEU A 202 5.89 -28.85 -3.10
CA LEU A 202 6.54 -27.55 -3.18
C LEU A 202 7.20 -27.20 -1.84
N PRO A 203 8.38 -26.54 -1.85
CA PRO A 203 9.02 -26.08 -0.62
C PRO A 203 8.19 -24.95 0.03
N GLY A 204 7.98 -25.09 1.34
CA GLY A 204 7.21 -24.14 2.14
C GLY A 204 8.06 -23.00 2.72
N ILE A 205 7.39 -21.94 3.13
CA ILE A 205 7.90 -20.80 3.90
C ILE A 205 7.12 -20.78 5.21
N CYS A 206 7.76 -21.14 6.32
CA CYS A 206 7.12 -21.14 7.63
C CYS A 206 6.87 -19.71 8.15
N ASN A 207 5.94 -19.56 9.10
CA ASN A 207 5.62 -18.28 9.72
C ASN A 207 6.83 -17.64 10.41
N ALA A 208 7.70 -18.46 11.02
CA ALA A 208 8.91 -18.00 11.70
C ALA A 208 9.87 -17.18 10.81
N VAL A 209 9.80 -17.33 9.47
CA VAL A 209 10.55 -16.49 8.52
C VAL A 209 10.20 -15.01 8.70
N GLU A 210 8.92 -14.69 8.90
CA GLU A 210 8.42 -13.34 9.17
C GLU A 210 8.58 -12.99 10.66
N ASP A 211 8.10 -13.85 11.56
CA ASP A 211 7.93 -13.56 12.98
C ASP A 211 9.24 -13.23 13.69
N THR A 212 10.34 -13.92 13.34
CA THR A 212 11.67 -13.66 13.94
C THR A 212 12.19 -12.26 13.59
N ILE A 213 11.95 -11.79 12.37
CA ILE A 213 12.36 -10.45 11.94
C ILE A 213 11.45 -9.39 12.53
N VAL A 214 10.13 -9.62 12.59
CA VAL A 214 9.19 -8.72 13.28
C VAL A 214 9.61 -8.51 14.73
N ALA A 215 9.89 -9.59 15.47
CA ALA A 215 10.34 -9.50 16.86
C ALA A 215 11.66 -8.72 16.99
N ARG A 216 12.65 -9.02 16.15
CA ARG A 216 13.95 -8.34 16.13
C ARG A 216 13.79 -6.84 15.87
N ASP A 217 13.01 -6.49 14.84
CA ASP A 217 12.89 -5.11 14.38
C ASP A 217 12.12 -4.24 15.39
N ILE A 218 11.08 -4.79 16.05
CA ILE A 218 10.38 -4.12 17.15
C ILE A 218 11.35 -3.81 18.31
N LEU A 219 12.22 -4.76 18.69
CA LEU A 219 13.19 -4.54 19.77
C LEU A 219 14.21 -3.45 19.41
N ILE A 220 14.64 -3.40 18.14
CA ILE A 220 15.56 -2.35 17.65
C ILE A 220 14.82 -1.00 17.59
N ALA A 221 13.55 -0.97 17.17
CA ALA A 221 12.73 0.24 17.19
C ALA A 221 12.58 0.80 18.61
N LYS A 222 12.33 -0.06 19.61
CA LYS A 222 12.28 0.31 21.03
C LYS A 222 13.57 0.96 21.51
N ASP A 223 14.73 0.40 21.12
CA ASP A 223 16.04 0.90 21.53
C ASP A 223 16.43 2.22 20.85
N THR A 224 16.04 2.41 19.58
CA THR A 224 16.42 3.58 18.78
C THR A 224 15.42 4.73 18.84
N GLY A 225 14.16 4.46 19.24
CA GLY A 225 13.05 5.40 19.15
C GLY A 225 12.58 5.70 17.72
N CYS A 226 13.03 4.92 16.73
CA CYS A 226 12.62 5.05 15.34
C CYS A 226 11.17 4.59 15.18
N HIS A 227 10.40 5.25 14.31
CA HIS A 227 9.12 4.72 13.87
C HIS A 227 9.35 3.56 12.92
N LEU A 228 8.90 2.37 13.32
CA LEU A 228 8.95 1.16 12.52
C LEU A 228 7.56 0.89 11.92
N HIS A 229 7.48 0.74 10.60
CA HIS A 229 6.29 0.29 9.91
C HIS A 229 6.52 -1.12 9.37
N LEU A 230 5.75 -2.09 9.88
CA LEU A 230 5.80 -3.48 9.42
C LEU A 230 5.01 -3.61 8.12
N CYS A 231 5.68 -3.86 7.02
CA CYS A 231 5.05 -4.05 5.71
C CYS A 231 4.33 -5.40 5.63
N HIS A 232 3.24 -5.47 4.87
CA HIS A 232 2.50 -6.68 4.47
C HIS A 232 2.50 -7.82 5.51
N CYS A 233 2.15 -7.52 6.77
CA CYS A 233 2.05 -8.55 7.81
C CYS A 233 1.10 -9.67 7.36
N SER A 234 1.51 -10.93 7.56
CA SER A 234 0.76 -12.08 7.07
C SER A 234 0.45 -13.13 8.14
N THR A 235 1.09 -13.06 9.32
CA THR A 235 0.99 -14.09 10.36
C THR A 235 0.19 -13.63 11.57
N LYS A 236 -0.36 -14.57 12.32
CA LYS A 236 -1.00 -14.34 13.62
C LYS A 236 -0.01 -13.76 14.65
N ASP A 237 1.23 -14.26 14.65
CA ASP A 237 2.22 -13.83 15.63
C ASP A 237 2.69 -12.41 15.36
N SER A 238 2.73 -11.96 14.08
CA SER A 238 2.98 -10.55 13.73
C SER A 238 1.90 -9.62 14.31
N GLU A 239 0.60 -10.02 14.26
CA GLU A 239 -0.48 -9.25 14.92
C GLU A 239 -0.23 -9.13 16.41
N VAL A 240 0.01 -10.26 17.09
CA VAL A 240 0.24 -10.30 18.54
C VAL A 240 1.43 -9.41 18.94
N MET A 241 2.55 -9.52 18.24
CA MET A 241 3.76 -8.73 18.52
C MET A 241 3.52 -7.23 18.28
N LEU A 242 2.84 -6.88 17.19
CA LEU A 242 2.51 -5.48 16.90
C LEU A 242 1.59 -4.87 17.97
N ARG A 243 0.56 -5.62 18.39
CA ARG A 243 -0.36 -5.19 19.45
C ARG A 243 0.36 -4.96 20.78
N LEU A 244 1.18 -5.92 21.20
CA LEU A 244 1.96 -5.79 22.44
C LEU A 244 2.96 -4.64 22.38
N ALA A 245 3.60 -4.41 21.21
CA ALA A 245 4.50 -3.29 21.02
C ALA A 245 3.80 -1.94 21.13
N LYS A 246 2.58 -1.83 20.59
CA LYS A 246 1.74 -0.62 20.74
C LYS A 246 1.31 -0.40 22.19
N GLU A 247 0.89 -1.46 22.89
CA GLU A 247 0.54 -1.41 24.33
C GLU A 247 1.72 -0.95 25.19
N ASP A 248 2.96 -1.35 24.83
CA ASP A 248 4.21 -0.90 25.46
C ASP A 248 4.63 0.53 25.04
N GLY A 249 3.87 1.21 24.18
CA GLY A 249 4.16 2.56 23.71
C GLY A 249 5.34 2.67 22.76
N ILE A 250 5.74 1.57 22.12
CA ILE A 250 6.78 1.58 21.09
C ILE A 250 6.21 2.25 19.82
N SER A 251 7.03 3.07 19.16
CA SER A 251 6.64 3.75 17.92
C SER A 251 6.60 2.76 16.75
N VAL A 252 5.49 2.05 16.60
CA VAL A 252 5.27 1.03 15.58
C VAL A 252 3.93 1.19 14.90
N SER A 253 3.87 0.76 13.64
CA SER A 253 2.64 0.59 12.87
C SER A 253 2.77 -0.64 11.96
N GLY A 254 1.68 -1.09 11.39
CA GLY A 254 1.70 -2.24 10.47
C GLY A 254 0.64 -2.15 9.40
N GLU A 255 0.91 -2.81 8.29
CA GLU A 255 -0.02 -2.90 7.16
C GLU A 255 -0.42 -4.35 6.84
N VAL A 256 -1.60 -4.50 6.24
CA VAL A 256 -2.08 -5.76 5.67
C VAL A 256 -2.46 -5.54 4.21
N CYS A 257 -2.07 -6.47 3.35
CA CYS A 257 -2.43 -6.41 1.93
C CYS A 257 -3.78 -7.04 1.64
N PRO A 258 -4.53 -6.54 0.61
CA PRO A 258 -5.83 -7.09 0.23
C PRO A 258 -5.83 -8.59 -0.02
N HIS A 259 -4.77 -9.15 -0.60
CA HIS A 259 -4.66 -10.57 -0.84
C HIS A 259 -4.54 -11.39 0.45
N HIS A 260 -3.87 -10.88 1.50
CA HIS A 260 -3.72 -11.58 2.78
C HIS A 260 -5.01 -11.62 3.62
N PHE A 261 -5.86 -10.60 3.57
CA PHE A 261 -7.15 -10.68 4.26
C PHE A 261 -8.25 -11.36 3.42
N THR A 262 -8.03 -11.54 2.11
CA THR A 262 -9.02 -12.17 1.20
C THR A 262 -8.79 -13.66 1.05
N LEU A 263 -7.54 -14.10 0.84
CA LEU A 263 -7.17 -15.45 0.45
C LEU A 263 -6.36 -16.17 1.55
N THR A 264 -6.33 -17.49 1.44
CA THR A 264 -5.52 -18.40 2.25
C THR A 264 -4.76 -19.38 1.36
N SER A 265 -3.87 -20.15 1.94
CA SER A 265 -3.18 -21.24 1.22
C SER A 265 -4.13 -22.28 0.62
N ASP A 266 -5.35 -22.44 1.19
CA ASP A 266 -6.38 -23.33 0.66
C ASP A 266 -6.97 -22.86 -0.67
N ASP A 267 -6.84 -21.57 -1.00
CA ASP A 267 -7.33 -20.98 -2.24
C ASP A 267 -6.36 -21.15 -3.42
N ILE A 268 -5.13 -21.63 -3.15
CA ILE A 268 -4.09 -21.76 -4.17
C ILE A 268 -4.47 -22.83 -5.19
N VAL A 269 -4.52 -22.44 -6.46
CA VAL A 269 -4.70 -23.36 -7.57
C VAL A 269 -3.33 -23.92 -7.97
N GLU A 270 -3.22 -25.25 -8.01
CA GLU A 270 -1.97 -25.93 -8.35
C GLU A 270 -1.44 -25.49 -9.73
N GLY A 271 -0.18 -25.04 -9.76
CA GLY A 271 0.47 -24.57 -10.98
C GLY A 271 0.15 -23.13 -11.38
N ASP A 272 -0.83 -22.46 -10.76
CA ASP A 272 -1.10 -21.05 -11.04
C ASP A 272 -0.17 -20.12 -10.22
N THR A 273 0.80 -19.57 -10.90
CA THR A 273 1.81 -18.68 -10.29
C THR A 273 1.27 -17.31 -9.89
N ASN A 274 0.03 -16.96 -10.26
CA ASN A 274 -0.62 -15.76 -9.77
C ASN A 274 -0.93 -15.82 -8.27
N TYR A 275 -0.87 -17.02 -7.67
CA TYR A 275 -0.95 -17.20 -6.21
C TYR A 275 0.41 -17.12 -5.52
N LYS A 276 1.50 -16.85 -6.25
CA LYS A 276 2.84 -16.70 -5.66
C LYS A 276 3.13 -15.23 -5.35
N MET A 277 3.09 -14.86 -4.07
CA MET A 277 3.49 -13.58 -3.50
C MET A 277 4.33 -13.81 -2.24
N ASN A 278 4.99 -12.79 -1.74
CA ASN A 278 5.82 -12.84 -0.52
C ASN A 278 5.54 -11.61 0.36
N PRO A 279 5.07 -11.81 1.60
CA PRO A 279 4.81 -13.09 2.26
C PRO A 279 3.77 -13.94 1.53
N PRO A 280 3.81 -15.29 1.70
CA PRO A 280 2.85 -16.18 1.04
C PRO A 280 1.46 -16.06 1.67
N LEU A 281 0.45 -16.53 0.95
CA LEU A 281 -0.89 -16.72 1.51
C LEU A 281 -0.81 -17.75 2.63
N ARG A 282 -1.18 -17.36 3.85
CA ARG A 282 -1.08 -18.14 5.07
C ARG A 282 -2.34 -18.98 5.32
N THR A 283 -2.43 -19.56 6.49
CA THR A 283 -3.56 -20.37 6.93
C THR A 283 -4.83 -19.54 7.19
N LYS A 284 -5.97 -20.21 7.38
CA LYS A 284 -7.22 -19.55 7.83
C LYS A 284 -7.06 -18.91 9.21
N GLU A 285 -6.26 -19.51 10.09
CA GLU A 285 -6.01 -18.98 11.43
C GLU A 285 -5.23 -17.66 11.35
N ASP A 286 -4.19 -17.61 10.52
CA ASP A 286 -3.44 -16.37 10.28
C ASP A 286 -4.35 -15.28 9.69
N ARG A 287 -5.10 -15.60 8.62
CA ARG A 287 -6.04 -14.65 8.02
C ARG A 287 -7.07 -14.13 9.03
N GLN A 288 -7.58 -15.00 9.91
CA GLN A 288 -8.54 -14.60 10.95
C GLN A 288 -7.91 -13.57 11.91
N ALA A 289 -6.65 -13.78 12.31
CA ALA A 289 -5.92 -12.83 13.16
C ALA A 289 -5.72 -11.48 12.46
N LEU A 290 -5.42 -11.48 11.16
CA LEU A 290 -5.33 -10.23 10.38
C LEU A 290 -6.67 -9.48 10.34
N LEU A 291 -7.79 -10.17 10.14
CA LEU A 291 -9.13 -9.57 10.14
C LEU A 291 -9.47 -8.96 11.50
N GLU A 292 -9.17 -9.65 12.58
CA GLU A 292 -9.36 -9.15 13.94
C GLU A 292 -8.45 -7.97 14.25
N GLY A 293 -7.19 -8.04 13.81
CA GLY A 293 -6.23 -6.93 13.96
C GLY A 293 -6.63 -5.68 13.18
N LEU A 294 -7.21 -5.81 11.98
CA LEU A 294 -7.78 -4.68 11.23
C LEU A 294 -9.00 -4.09 11.92
N LYS A 295 -9.91 -4.94 12.44
CA LYS A 295 -11.11 -4.54 13.16
C LYS A 295 -10.81 -3.78 14.45
N ASN A 296 -9.77 -4.22 15.18
CA ASN A 296 -9.40 -3.68 16.49
C ASN A 296 -8.30 -2.61 16.41
N ASP A 297 -8.01 -2.08 15.21
CA ASP A 297 -7.03 -1.03 14.95
C ASP A 297 -5.58 -1.38 15.39
N VAL A 298 -5.27 -2.69 15.45
CA VAL A 298 -3.88 -3.16 15.58
C VAL A 298 -3.10 -2.86 14.33
N PHE A 299 -3.66 -3.17 13.15
CA PHE A 299 -3.10 -2.74 11.87
C PHE A 299 -3.61 -1.37 11.48
N ASP A 300 -2.68 -0.49 11.13
CA ASP A 300 -2.93 0.93 10.83
C ASP A 300 -3.27 1.17 9.37
N VAL A 301 -2.76 0.34 8.47
CA VAL A 301 -2.73 0.60 7.03
C VAL A 301 -3.20 -0.60 6.24
N ILE A 302 -3.87 -0.34 5.12
CA ILE A 302 -4.11 -1.27 4.02
C ILE A 302 -3.31 -0.76 2.83
N SER A 303 -2.27 -1.50 2.44
CA SER A 303 -1.43 -1.23 1.27
C SER A 303 -1.43 -2.42 0.32
N THR A 304 -1.08 -2.21 -0.95
CA THR A 304 -1.30 -3.24 -1.96
C THR A 304 -0.15 -4.22 -2.13
N ASP A 305 1.07 -3.82 -1.86
CA ASP A 305 2.26 -4.50 -2.38
C ASP A 305 2.12 -4.76 -3.90
N HIS A 306 1.68 -3.73 -4.62
CA HIS A 306 1.54 -3.82 -6.08
C HIS A 306 2.87 -4.19 -6.72
N ALA A 307 3.02 -5.45 -7.12
CA ALA A 307 4.26 -6.05 -7.60
C ALA A 307 4.09 -6.66 -9.00
N PRO A 308 4.05 -5.83 -10.05
CA PRO A 308 3.80 -6.27 -11.42
C PRO A 308 4.94 -7.11 -12.00
N HIS A 309 4.54 -8.16 -12.72
CA HIS A 309 5.39 -9.03 -13.52
C HIS A 309 4.76 -9.31 -14.87
N THR A 310 5.59 -9.63 -15.86
CA THR A 310 5.10 -10.00 -17.18
C THR A 310 4.48 -11.39 -17.17
N MET A 311 3.60 -11.66 -18.16
CA MET A 311 3.03 -13.00 -18.35
C MET A 311 4.11 -14.05 -18.61
N VAL A 312 5.21 -13.68 -19.27
CA VAL A 312 6.34 -14.57 -19.53
C VAL A 312 7.04 -14.97 -18.22
N GLU A 313 7.28 -14.01 -17.33
CA GLU A 313 7.91 -14.28 -16.04
C GLU A 313 7.02 -15.13 -15.12
N LYS A 314 5.71 -14.91 -15.15
CA LYS A 314 4.75 -15.72 -14.41
C LYS A 314 4.41 -17.04 -15.10
N GLY A 315 4.65 -17.21 -16.38
CA GLY A 315 4.35 -18.40 -17.17
C GLY A 315 5.32 -19.58 -17.00
N VAL A 316 6.00 -19.66 -15.85
CA VAL A 316 6.94 -20.72 -15.51
C VAL A 316 6.46 -21.54 -14.31
N SER A 317 7.26 -22.49 -13.81
CA SER A 317 6.85 -23.26 -12.64
C SER A 317 6.73 -22.42 -11.36
N MET A 318 5.92 -22.86 -10.40
CA MET A 318 5.77 -22.21 -9.09
C MET A 318 7.13 -21.96 -8.40
N LYS A 319 8.08 -22.91 -8.50
CA LYS A 319 9.43 -22.73 -7.95
C LYS A 319 10.20 -21.58 -8.59
N SER A 320 10.07 -21.41 -9.91
CA SER A 320 10.88 -20.46 -10.69
C SER A 320 10.21 -19.10 -10.91
N ALA A 321 8.89 -19.01 -10.79
CA ALA A 321 8.17 -17.75 -10.97
C ALA A 321 8.59 -16.71 -9.92
N PRO A 322 8.68 -15.42 -10.28
CA PRO A 322 8.91 -14.37 -9.32
C PRO A 322 7.71 -14.20 -8.36
N PHE A 323 7.98 -13.76 -7.13
CA PHE A 323 6.97 -13.37 -6.17
C PHE A 323 6.32 -12.05 -6.56
N GLY A 324 5.03 -11.91 -6.29
CA GLY A 324 4.28 -10.68 -6.41
C GLY A 324 3.04 -10.78 -7.30
N ILE A 325 2.08 -9.91 -6.99
CA ILE A 325 0.83 -9.73 -7.74
C ILE A 325 0.53 -8.23 -7.88
N VAL A 326 -0.34 -7.84 -8.81
CA VAL A 326 -0.81 -6.47 -8.92
C VAL A 326 -2.01 -6.24 -7.98
N GLY A 327 -2.08 -5.05 -7.36
CA GLY A 327 -3.08 -4.74 -6.35
C GLY A 327 -3.78 -3.38 -6.48
N LEU A 328 -3.15 -2.37 -7.10
CA LEU A 328 -3.67 -0.99 -7.12
C LEU A 328 -5.11 -0.88 -7.63
N GLU A 329 -5.47 -1.60 -8.69
CA GLU A 329 -6.78 -1.50 -9.34
C GLU A 329 -7.87 -2.40 -8.70
N THR A 330 -7.53 -3.16 -7.66
CA THR A 330 -8.44 -4.08 -6.97
C THR A 330 -8.58 -3.81 -5.47
N SER A 331 -7.71 -2.98 -4.90
CA SER A 331 -7.64 -2.73 -3.46
C SER A 331 -8.94 -2.21 -2.87
N VAL A 332 -9.55 -1.19 -3.47
CA VAL A 332 -10.83 -0.60 -3.00
C VAL A 332 -11.93 -1.63 -3.00
N SER A 333 -12.13 -2.33 -4.12
CA SER A 333 -13.22 -3.29 -4.25
C SER A 333 -13.05 -4.53 -3.36
N LEU A 334 -11.81 -5.02 -3.18
CA LEU A 334 -11.54 -6.09 -2.23
C LEU A 334 -11.77 -5.62 -0.78
N THR A 335 -11.35 -4.41 -0.42
CA THR A 335 -11.58 -3.85 0.91
C THR A 335 -13.08 -3.70 1.21
N ILE A 336 -13.85 -3.18 0.26
CA ILE A 336 -15.31 -3.06 0.44
C ILE A 336 -15.95 -4.44 0.55
N THR A 337 -15.68 -5.34 -0.40
CA THR A 337 -16.29 -6.67 -0.44
C THR A 337 -15.95 -7.55 0.76
N GLU A 338 -14.67 -7.57 1.13
CA GLU A 338 -14.17 -8.52 2.13
C GLU A 338 -14.18 -7.96 3.56
N LEU A 339 -14.09 -6.65 3.73
CA LEU A 339 -14.03 -6.04 5.05
C LEU A 339 -15.28 -5.22 5.39
N VAL A 340 -15.68 -4.25 4.55
CA VAL A 340 -16.80 -3.35 4.86
C VAL A 340 -18.14 -4.09 4.78
N ASP A 341 -18.42 -4.78 3.68
CA ASP A 341 -19.69 -5.50 3.48
C ASP A 341 -19.88 -6.65 4.48
N LYS A 342 -18.77 -7.21 4.95
CA LYS A 342 -18.78 -8.28 5.97
C LYS A 342 -18.75 -7.76 7.41
N GLY A 343 -18.68 -6.44 7.60
CA GLY A 343 -18.71 -5.80 8.92
C GLY A 343 -17.44 -5.98 9.76
N TRP A 344 -16.30 -6.27 9.11
CA TRP A 344 -15.00 -6.29 9.79
C TRP A 344 -14.53 -4.89 10.12
N ILE A 345 -14.67 -3.95 9.19
CA ILE A 345 -14.34 -2.54 9.41
C ILE A 345 -15.49 -1.65 8.94
N THR A 346 -15.55 -0.44 9.48
CA THR A 346 -16.48 0.60 9.02
C THR A 346 -15.91 1.34 7.80
N PRO A 347 -16.75 2.07 7.03
CA PRO A 347 -16.23 2.97 5.99
C PRO A 347 -15.28 4.05 6.53
N MET A 348 -15.48 4.51 7.78
CA MET A 348 -14.57 5.42 8.46
C MET A 348 -13.20 4.78 8.68
N GLN A 349 -13.15 3.55 9.21
CA GLN A 349 -11.89 2.80 9.38
C GLN A 349 -11.20 2.51 8.03
N MET A 350 -11.97 2.28 6.95
CA MET A 350 -11.39 2.19 5.61
C MET A 350 -10.68 3.49 5.21
N ALA A 351 -11.31 4.65 5.40
CA ALA A 351 -10.70 5.94 5.13
C ALA A 351 -9.47 6.21 6.04
N GLU A 352 -9.53 5.79 7.29
CA GLU A 352 -8.38 5.85 8.21
C GLU A 352 -7.20 5.04 7.67
N LYS A 353 -7.42 3.76 7.35
CA LYS A 353 -6.37 2.81 6.98
C LYS A 353 -5.82 3.00 5.56
N MET A 354 -6.59 3.57 4.66
CA MET A 354 -6.18 3.77 3.26
C MET A 354 -5.84 5.22 2.93
N SER A 355 -5.96 6.18 3.87
CA SER A 355 -5.66 7.59 3.60
C SER A 355 -5.06 8.33 4.81
N TYR A 356 -5.80 8.43 5.91
CA TYR A 356 -5.42 9.27 7.06
C TYR A 356 -4.18 8.75 7.80
N ASN A 357 -4.17 7.45 8.17
CA ASN A 357 -3.04 6.84 8.87
C ASN A 357 -1.76 6.82 8.03
N PRO A 358 -1.79 6.41 6.73
CA PRO A 358 -0.65 6.56 5.83
C PRO A 358 -0.10 7.99 5.80
N ALA A 359 -0.98 9.01 5.71
CA ALA A 359 -0.55 10.41 5.70
C ALA A 359 0.18 10.79 7.01
N LYS A 360 -0.32 10.31 8.16
CA LYS A 360 0.32 10.56 9.47
C LYS A 360 1.67 9.87 9.59
N ILE A 361 1.75 8.59 9.21
CA ILE A 361 3.00 7.80 9.29
C ILE A 361 4.09 8.43 8.43
N LEU A 362 3.72 8.92 7.24
CA LEU A 362 4.65 9.55 6.29
C LEU A 362 4.84 11.06 6.51
N HIS A 363 4.24 11.63 7.57
CA HIS A 363 4.28 13.07 7.88
C HIS A 363 3.80 13.98 6.74
N LEU A 364 2.81 13.54 5.95
CA LEU A 364 2.22 14.28 4.83
C LEU A 364 1.13 15.23 5.34
N ALA A 365 1.53 16.35 5.91
CA ALA A 365 0.66 17.27 6.65
C ALA A 365 -0.56 17.78 5.87
N ASN A 366 -0.53 17.81 4.54
CA ASN A 366 -1.61 18.34 3.70
C ASN A 366 -2.49 17.25 3.08
N LYS A 367 -2.24 15.96 3.38
CA LYS A 367 -2.95 14.82 2.79
C LYS A 367 -3.76 14.05 3.84
N GLY A 368 -4.58 13.11 3.39
CA GLY A 368 -5.38 12.24 4.27
C GLY A 368 -6.56 12.93 4.95
N SER A 369 -7.00 14.10 4.46
CA SER A 369 -8.10 14.86 5.05
C SER A 369 -8.83 15.70 3.99
N LEU A 370 -10.13 15.93 4.19
CA LEU A 370 -10.95 16.85 3.40
C LEU A 370 -11.12 18.21 4.07
N LYS A 371 -10.37 18.48 5.14
CA LYS A 371 -10.43 19.76 5.86
C LYS A 371 -10.04 20.92 4.93
N PRO A 372 -10.73 22.08 4.99
CA PRO A 372 -10.38 23.26 4.21
C PRO A 372 -8.90 23.63 4.35
N GLY A 373 -8.25 23.94 3.21
CA GLY A 373 -6.82 24.26 3.11
C GLY A 373 -5.91 23.06 2.84
N LYS A 374 -6.40 21.80 2.98
CA LYS A 374 -5.66 20.60 2.58
C LYS A 374 -5.60 20.47 1.05
N ASP A 375 -4.76 19.57 0.57
CA ASP A 375 -4.66 19.29 -0.86
C ASP A 375 -5.98 18.74 -1.41
N ALA A 376 -6.36 19.16 -2.62
CA ALA A 376 -7.55 18.68 -3.29
C ALA A 376 -7.34 17.28 -3.89
N ASP A 377 -7.06 16.33 -3.00
CA ASP A 377 -6.93 14.91 -3.28
C ASP A 377 -8.19 14.20 -2.76
N VAL A 378 -9.04 13.72 -3.68
CA VAL A 378 -10.37 13.16 -3.35
C VAL A 378 -10.64 11.92 -4.17
N VAL A 379 -11.27 10.92 -3.56
CA VAL A 379 -11.81 9.75 -4.26
C VAL A 379 -13.32 9.67 -4.06
N VAL A 380 -14.04 9.37 -5.15
CA VAL A 380 -15.47 9.08 -5.15
C VAL A 380 -15.67 7.61 -5.49
N ILE A 381 -16.32 6.87 -4.61
CA ILE A 381 -16.50 5.41 -4.70
C ILE A 381 -17.98 5.08 -4.61
N ASP A 382 -18.53 4.34 -5.59
CA ASP A 382 -19.84 3.72 -5.42
C ASP A 382 -19.66 2.39 -4.66
N PRO A 383 -20.05 2.32 -3.38
CA PRO A 383 -19.83 1.12 -2.58
C PRO A 383 -20.74 -0.05 -2.96
N LYS A 384 -21.80 0.19 -3.72
CA LYS A 384 -22.81 -0.79 -4.08
C LYS A 384 -22.68 -1.31 -5.52
N GLU A 385 -21.95 -0.59 -6.37
CA GLU A 385 -21.73 -1.04 -7.74
C GLU A 385 -20.93 -2.34 -7.75
N SER A 386 -21.55 -3.41 -8.26
CA SER A 386 -20.91 -4.74 -8.39
C SER A 386 -20.34 -4.92 -9.78
N TYR A 387 -19.16 -5.51 -9.86
CA TYR A 387 -18.56 -5.88 -11.13
C TYR A 387 -17.72 -7.15 -10.99
N VAL A 388 -17.27 -7.69 -12.12
CA VAL A 388 -16.35 -8.82 -12.16
C VAL A 388 -14.97 -8.29 -12.55
N ILE A 389 -13.94 -8.64 -11.77
CA ILE A 389 -12.57 -8.25 -12.07
C ILE A 389 -12.15 -8.91 -13.39
N ASP A 390 -11.80 -8.09 -14.38
CA ASP A 390 -11.20 -8.54 -15.64
C ASP A 390 -9.83 -7.85 -15.82
N VAL A 391 -8.76 -8.64 -15.88
CA VAL A 391 -7.41 -8.11 -16.07
C VAL A 391 -7.22 -7.40 -17.41
N LYS A 392 -8.11 -7.59 -18.38
CA LYS A 392 -8.11 -6.85 -19.65
C LYS A 392 -8.38 -5.36 -19.45
N ASP A 393 -9.13 -5.03 -18.41
CA ASP A 393 -9.47 -3.64 -18.06
C ASP A 393 -8.36 -2.93 -17.29
N PHE A 394 -7.37 -3.66 -16.76
CA PHE A 394 -6.28 -3.05 -16.01
C PHE A 394 -5.42 -2.15 -16.90
N VAL A 395 -5.02 -1.01 -16.37
CA VAL A 395 -4.11 -0.07 -17.04
C VAL A 395 -2.65 -0.26 -16.64
N SER A 396 -2.40 -0.96 -15.50
CA SER A 396 -1.09 -1.50 -15.17
C SER A 396 -0.57 -2.40 -16.30
N LYS A 397 0.75 -2.42 -16.52
CA LYS A 397 1.37 -3.40 -17.45
C LYS A 397 1.23 -4.82 -16.93
N GLY A 398 1.34 -4.99 -15.59
CA GLY A 398 1.15 -6.27 -14.95
C GLY A 398 -0.32 -6.72 -14.98
N LYS A 399 -0.51 -8.03 -15.22
CA LYS A 399 -1.84 -8.69 -15.20
C LYS A 399 -1.85 -9.86 -14.23
N ASN A 400 -0.78 -10.01 -13.46
CA ASN A 400 -0.54 -11.10 -12.52
C ASN A 400 -1.37 -10.92 -11.25
N THR A 401 -2.55 -11.51 -11.23
CA THR A 401 -3.47 -11.49 -10.08
C THR A 401 -4.29 -12.77 -10.01
N PRO A 402 -4.55 -13.33 -8.80
CA PRO A 402 -5.44 -14.45 -8.61
C PRO A 402 -6.93 -14.04 -8.63
N PHE A 403 -7.23 -12.76 -8.73
CA PHE A 403 -8.60 -12.23 -8.64
C PHE A 403 -9.35 -12.15 -9.98
N GLN A 404 -8.77 -12.61 -11.09
CA GLN A 404 -9.46 -12.67 -12.37
C GLN A 404 -10.79 -13.42 -12.23
N GLY A 405 -11.88 -12.80 -12.65
CA GLY A 405 -13.23 -13.40 -12.60
C GLY A 405 -13.92 -13.30 -11.23
N LYS A 406 -13.28 -12.75 -10.20
CA LYS A 406 -13.91 -12.54 -8.89
C LYS A 406 -14.95 -11.42 -8.98
N LYS A 407 -16.17 -11.70 -8.49
CA LYS A 407 -17.21 -10.68 -8.33
C LYS A 407 -16.94 -9.90 -7.06
N VAL A 408 -16.95 -8.57 -7.17
CA VAL A 408 -16.68 -7.61 -6.08
C VAL A 408 -17.68 -6.47 -6.10
N ASN A 409 -17.81 -5.78 -4.98
CA ASN A 409 -18.53 -4.53 -4.80
C ASN A 409 -17.54 -3.37 -4.58
N GLY A 410 -18.00 -2.15 -4.84
CA GLY A 410 -17.19 -0.96 -4.62
C GLY A 410 -16.35 -0.59 -5.82
N LYS A 411 -16.85 0.37 -6.59
CA LYS A 411 -16.18 0.83 -7.80
C LYS A 411 -15.75 2.29 -7.65
N VAL A 412 -14.50 2.56 -7.95
CA VAL A 412 -13.99 3.95 -8.02
C VAL A 412 -14.63 4.64 -9.21
N LYS A 413 -15.34 5.72 -8.95
CA LYS A 413 -16.03 6.52 -10.00
C LYS A 413 -15.18 7.70 -10.44
N VAL A 414 -14.57 8.41 -9.49
CA VAL A 414 -13.73 9.58 -9.79
C VAL A 414 -12.54 9.61 -8.84
N THR A 415 -11.39 9.93 -9.38
CA THR A 415 -10.18 10.25 -8.61
C THR A 415 -9.71 11.65 -8.98
N ILE A 416 -9.56 12.50 -7.98
CA ILE A 416 -9.09 13.88 -8.12
C ILE A 416 -7.76 13.97 -7.36
N CYS A 417 -6.72 14.46 -8.03
CA CYS A 417 -5.41 14.67 -7.45
C CYS A 417 -4.93 16.09 -7.74
N GLY A 418 -4.64 16.88 -6.70
CA GLY A 418 -4.27 18.27 -6.80
C GLY A 418 -5.32 19.08 -7.56
N GLY A 419 -6.61 18.87 -7.29
CA GLY A 419 -7.74 19.56 -7.91
C GLY A 419 -8.00 19.21 -9.38
N ARG A 420 -7.38 18.16 -9.89
CA ARG A 420 -7.56 17.70 -11.28
C ARG A 420 -8.18 16.32 -11.30
N VAL A 421 -9.21 16.12 -12.12
CA VAL A 421 -9.75 14.77 -12.36
C VAL A 421 -8.70 13.96 -13.14
N VAL A 422 -8.11 12.97 -12.48
CA VAL A 422 -7.07 12.10 -13.05
C VAL A 422 -7.61 10.75 -13.51
N TYR A 423 -8.79 10.37 -13.00
CA TYR A 423 -9.58 9.23 -13.45
C TYR A 423 -11.06 9.50 -13.30
N GLU A 424 -11.83 9.00 -14.25
CA GLU A 424 -13.30 8.98 -14.23
C GLU A 424 -13.80 7.71 -14.93
N ASP A 425 -14.64 6.99 -14.23
CA ASP A 425 -15.33 5.82 -14.77
C ASP A 425 -16.41 6.26 -15.76
N LYS A 426 -16.40 5.72 -16.97
CA LYS A 426 -17.27 6.11 -18.08
C LYS A 426 -18.50 5.20 -18.18
#